data_d399a5fe02e8e0fd079c63e54e337ab1
#
_entry.id   d399a5fe02e8e0fd079c63e54e337ab1
#
_cell.length_a   1.000
_cell.length_b   1.000
_cell.length_c   1.000
_cell.angle_alpha   90.00
_cell.angle_beta   90.00
_cell.angle_gamma   90.00
#
_symmetry.space_group_name_H-M   'P 1'
#
loop_
_entity.id
_entity.type
_entity.pdbx_description
1 polymer ?
#
loop_
_entity_poly.entity_id
_entity_poly.type
_entity_poly.pdbx_seq_one_letter_code
_entity_poly.pdbx_strand_id
1 'polypeptide(L)'
;MSATRRPTDQSLAVLVIDDDLDARHIYSEYLRSKGLIVFNAADGRTGLNKINELRPDVIMLDLAMPRVDGWTVLKNVRESSVTADIPVVVVSAVTEVRDQTYYAGCDAYLAKPCPPEVLYLQIRALLRCQAEAARNEASL
;
A
#
# COMPACT_ATOMS: atom_id res chain seq x y z
N MET A 1 2.82 -24.57 2.60
CA MET A 1 2.95 -24.13 3.12
C MET A 1 2.57 -23.06 3.17
N SER A 2 2.04 -22.93 3.55
CA SER A 2 1.75 -21.85 3.69
C SER A 2 2.63 -21.18 4.10
N ALA A 3 3.46 -21.71 4.09
CA ALA A 3 4.48 -21.08 4.33
C ALA A 3 4.55 -19.81 3.89
N THR A 4 3.72 -19.43 3.37
CA THR A 4 3.73 -18.15 2.95
C THR A 4 3.71 -17.19 4.03
N ARG A 5 3.49 -17.60 5.25
CA ARG A 5 3.48 -16.66 6.31
C ARG A 5 4.85 -16.27 6.71
N ARG A 6 5.12 -14.98 6.79
CA ARG A 6 6.37 -14.48 7.33
C ARG A 6 6.37 -14.60 8.84
N PRO A 7 7.53 -14.66 9.45
CA PRO A 7 7.60 -14.60 10.91
C PRO A 7 6.92 -13.35 11.45
N THR A 8 6.25 -13.48 12.56
CA THR A 8 5.34 -12.45 13.04
C THR A 8 5.99 -11.15 13.39
N ASP A 9 7.21 -11.20 13.90
CA ASP A 9 7.87 -9.98 14.32
C ASP A 9 8.90 -9.53 13.34
N GLN A 10 8.88 -10.12 12.17
CA GLN A 10 9.90 -9.84 11.22
C GLN A 10 9.43 -8.86 10.20
N SER A 11 10.01 -8.90 9.06
CA SER A 11 9.82 -7.91 8.05
C SER A 11 8.40 -7.90 7.52
N LEU A 12 7.82 -6.73 7.50
CA LEU A 12 6.53 -6.50 6.88
C LEU A 12 6.73 -6.08 5.43
N ALA A 13 5.80 -6.39 4.57
CA ALA A 13 5.92 -6.18 3.14
C ALA A 13 5.07 -5.03 2.65
N VAL A 14 5.67 -4.17 1.85
CA VAL A 14 5.01 -3.04 1.20
C VAL A 14 5.06 -3.27 -0.31
N LEU A 15 3.95 -3.03 -0.98
CA LEU A 15 3.93 -3.00 -2.44
C LEU A 15 3.81 -1.55 -2.88
N VAL A 16 4.78 -1.07 -3.65
CA VAL A 16 4.81 0.30 -4.17
C VAL A 16 4.35 0.27 -5.62
N ILE A 17 3.21 0.90 -5.91
CA ILE A 17 2.64 0.95 -7.26
C ILE A 17 2.70 2.39 -7.75
N ASP A 18 3.59 2.66 -8.69
CA ASP A 18 3.82 4.00 -9.23
C ASP A 18 4.47 3.82 -10.61
N ASP A 19 3.95 4.48 -11.62
CA ASP A 19 4.50 4.34 -12.97
C ASP A 19 5.78 5.16 -13.18
N ASP A 20 6.08 6.09 -12.27
CA ASP A 20 7.30 6.87 -12.35
C ASP A 20 8.46 6.05 -11.77
N LEU A 21 9.43 5.73 -12.62
CA LEU A 21 10.57 4.90 -12.22
C LEU A 21 11.36 5.54 -11.07
N ASP A 22 11.59 6.85 -11.14
CA ASP A 22 12.38 7.54 -10.12
C ASP A 22 11.67 7.54 -8.77
N ALA A 23 10.38 7.84 -8.76
CA ALA A 23 9.60 7.82 -7.53
C ALA A 23 9.57 6.42 -6.93
N ARG A 24 9.33 5.42 -7.77
CA ARG A 24 9.30 4.03 -7.33
C ARG A 24 10.62 3.61 -6.71
N HIS A 25 11.73 4.01 -7.34
CA HIS A 25 13.07 3.69 -6.85
C HIS A 25 13.35 4.37 -5.50
N ILE A 26 13.04 5.66 -5.41
CA ILE A 26 13.30 6.44 -4.19
C ILE A 26 12.51 5.86 -3.02
N TYR A 27 11.23 5.62 -3.20
CA TYR A 27 10.40 5.06 -2.14
C TYR A 27 10.88 3.67 -1.73
N SER A 28 11.18 2.83 -2.73
CA SER A 28 11.60 1.46 -2.44
C SER A 28 12.91 1.42 -1.66
N GLU A 29 13.88 2.23 -2.07
CA GLU A 29 15.16 2.27 -1.39
C GLU A 29 15.03 2.71 0.06
N TYR A 30 14.26 3.79 0.26
CA TYR A 30 14.09 4.31 1.61
C TYR A 30 13.37 3.30 2.51
N LEU A 31 12.30 2.72 2.02
CA LEU A 31 11.52 1.78 2.83
C LEU A 31 12.34 0.52 3.15
N ARG A 32 13.16 0.05 2.21
CA ARG A 32 14.06 -1.07 2.48
C ARG A 32 15.07 -0.73 3.55
N SER A 33 15.55 0.53 3.56
CA SER A 33 16.52 0.94 4.57
C SER A 33 15.91 0.93 5.98
N LYS A 34 14.59 0.93 6.07
CA LYS A 34 13.89 0.87 7.34
C LYS A 34 13.48 -0.54 7.72
N GLY A 35 13.96 -1.53 6.99
CA GLY A 35 13.72 -2.93 7.33
C GLY A 35 12.49 -3.54 6.73
N LEU A 36 11.80 -2.83 5.83
CA LEU A 36 10.63 -3.39 5.17
C LEU A 36 11.04 -4.20 3.95
N ILE A 37 10.26 -5.22 3.65
CA ILE A 37 10.37 -5.93 2.39
C ILE A 37 9.56 -5.12 1.38
N VAL A 38 10.16 -4.77 0.24
CA VAL A 38 9.49 -3.92 -0.72
C VAL A 38 9.41 -4.62 -2.06
N PHE A 39 8.17 -4.76 -2.53
CA PHE A 39 7.89 -5.16 -3.90
C PHE A 39 7.40 -3.91 -4.63
N ASN A 40 7.54 -3.86 -5.94
CA ASN A 40 7.03 -2.72 -6.67
C ASN A 40 6.41 -3.13 -7.99
N ALA A 41 5.57 -2.25 -8.52
CA ALA A 41 4.90 -2.46 -9.78
C ALA A 41 4.84 -1.13 -10.52
N ALA A 42 5.05 -1.18 -11.83
CA ALA A 42 5.09 0.01 -12.66
C ALA A 42 3.74 0.39 -13.23
N ASP A 43 2.73 -0.43 -13.04
CA ASP A 43 1.39 -0.17 -13.58
C ASP A 43 0.35 -0.90 -12.75
N GLY A 44 -0.92 -0.57 -13.01
CA GLY A 44 -2.01 -1.11 -12.19
C GLY A 44 -2.22 -2.60 -12.36
N ARG A 45 -2.05 -3.13 -13.57
CA ARG A 45 -2.25 -4.56 -13.80
C ARG A 45 -1.20 -5.38 -13.07
N THR A 46 0.06 -4.97 -13.18
CA THR A 46 1.14 -5.65 -12.45
C THR A 46 0.90 -5.55 -10.96
N GLY A 47 0.42 -4.36 -10.52
CA GLY A 47 0.10 -4.16 -9.11
C GLY A 47 -0.98 -5.11 -8.63
N LEU A 48 -2.07 -5.24 -9.38
CA LEU A 48 -3.16 -6.15 -9.00
C LEU A 48 -2.69 -7.59 -8.95
N ASN A 49 -1.87 -8.00 -9.92
CA ASN A 49 -1.34 -9.36 -9.92
C ASN A 49 -0.49 -9.61 -8.68
N LYS A 50 0.35 -8.66 -8.31
CA LYS A 50 1.20 -8.79 -7.13
C LYS A 50 0.42 -8.75 -5.84
N ILE A 51 -0.64 -7.95 -5.77
CA ILE A 51 -1.50 -7.92 -4.59
C ILE A 51 -2.09 -9.31 -4.36
N ASN A 52 -2.63 -9.92 -5.40
CA ASN A 52 -3.26 -11.23 -5.28
C ASN A 52 -2.25 -12.33 -4.98
N GLU A 53 -1.06 -12.20 -5.52
CA GLU A 53 -0.03 -13.20 -5.39
C GLU A 53 0.70 -13.12 -4.05
N LEU A 54 1.04 -11.91 -3.64
CA LEU A 54 1.94 -11.68 -2.51
C LEU A 54 1.23 -11.27 -1.22
N ARG A 55 0.03 -10.72 -1.33
CA ARG A 55 -0.73 -10.25 -0.16
C ARG A 55 0.13 -9.36 0.73
N PRO A 56 0.56 -8.18 0.24
CA PRO A 56 1.40 -7.31 1.05
C PRO A 56 0.67 -6.81 2.29
N ASP A 57 1.43 -6.36 3.26
CA ASP A 57 0.86 -5.82 4.50
C ASP A 57 0.33 -4.41 4.32
N VAL A 58 0.85 -3.67 3.34
CA VAL A 58 0.37 -2.33 3.01
C VAL A 58 0.68 -2.05 1.54
N ILE A 59 -0.16 -1.24 0.93
CA ILE A 59 -0.01 -0.85 -0.48
C ILE A 59 0.17 0.66 -0.55
N MET A 60 1.22 1.12 -1.26
CA MET A 60 1.37 2.51 -1.66
C MET A 60 0.91 2.60 -3.10
N LEU A 61 0.03 3.53 -3.42
CA LEU A 61 -0.66 3.55 -4.69
C LEU A 61 -0.73 4.96 -5.26
N ASP A 62 -0.21 5.13 -6.48
CA ASP A 62 -0.41 6.35 -7.24
C ASP A 62 -1.71 6.24 -8.04
N LEU A 63 -2.49 7.30 -8.08
CA LEU A 63 -3.75 7.29 -8.82
C LEU A 63 -3.55 7.50 -10.31
N ALA A 64 -2.59 8.35 -10.68
CA ALA A 64 -2.43 8.77 -12.08
C ALA A 64 -1.51 7.83 -12.82
N MET A 65 -2.04 6.74 -13.31
CA MET A 65 -1.29 5.77 -14.11
C MET A 65 -2.09 5.45 -15.38
N PRO A 66 -1.38 5.13 -16.48
CA PRO A 66 -2.09 4.80 -17.72
C PRO A 66 -2.79 3.44 -17.63
N ARG A 67 -3.79 3.24 -18.44
CA ARG A 67 -4.56 2.01 -18.57
C ARG A 67 -5.29 1.68 -17.28
N VAL A 68 -4.81 0.70 -16.52
CA VAL A 68 -5.42 0.36 -15.23
C VAL A 68 -4.90 1.36 -14.21
N ASP A 69 -5.70 2.35 -13.89
CA ASP A 69 -5.29 3.43 -13.01
C ASP A 69 -5.44 3.05 -11.54
N GLY A 70 -5.01 3.96 -10.66
CA GLY A 70 -5.04 3.70 -9.24
C GLY A 70 -6.45 3.54 -8.67
N TRP A 71 -7.44 4.23 -9.25
CA TRP A 71 -8.82 4.07 -8.80
C TRP A 71 -9.31 2.64 -9.00
N THR A 72 -8.98 2.06 -10.16
CA THR A 72 -9.34 0.69 -10.46
C THR A 72 -8.65 -0.28 -9.52
N VAL A 73 -7.38 -0.03 -9.21
CA VAL A 73 -6.65 -0.87 -8.26
C VAL A 73 -7.32 -0.83 -6.90
N LEU A 74 -7.62 0.36 -6.40
CA LEU A 74 -8.23 0.53 -5.08
C LEU A 74 -9.59 -0.18 -5.01
N LYS A 75 -10.39 -0.01 -6.05
CA LYS A 75 -11.69 -0.65 -6.13
C LYS A 75 -11.56 -2.17 -6.05
N ASN A 76 -10.65 -2.73 -6.84
CA ASN A 76 -10.44 -4.17 -6.85
C ASN A 76 -9.99 -4.71 -5.49
N VAL A 77 -9.11 -3.97 -4.82
CA VAL A 77 -8.63 -4.38 -3.50
C VAL A 77 -9.81 -4.44 -2.52
N ARG A 78 -10.67 -3.43 -2.53
CA ARG A 78 -11.76 -3.36 -1.57
C ARG A 78 -12.91 -4.31 -1.88
N GLU A 79 -13.06 -4.72 -3.14
CA GLU A 79 -14.15 -5.61 -3.52
C GLU A 79 -13.84 -7.08 -3.31
N SER A 80 -12.60 -7.44 -3.10
CA SER A 80 -12.24 -8.84 -2.86
C SER A 80 -12.11 -9.09 -1.37
N SER A 81 -12.82 -10.11 -0.87
CA SER A 81 -12.78 -10.42 0.56
C SER A 81 -11.37 -10.78 1.02
N VAL A 82 -10.53 -11.23 0.11
CA VAL A 82 -9.18 -11.67 0.44
C VAL A 82 -8.25 -10.49 0.68
N THR A 83 -8.50 -9.37 0.02
CA THR A 83 -7.62 -8.20 0.07
C THR A 83 -8.28 -6.98 0.70
N ALA A 84 -9.56 -7.07 1.03
CA ALA A 84 -10.35 -5.90 1.44
C ALA A 84 -9.79 -5.16 2.65
N ASP A 85 -9.04 -5.85 3.50
CA ASP A 85 -8.51 -5.26 4.73
C ASP A 85 -7.07 -4.77 4.61
N ILE A 86 -6.44 -4.91 3.45
CA ILE A 86 -5.07 -4.43 3.28
C ILE A 86 -5.09 -2.90 3.28
N PRO A 87 -4.33 -2.24 4.16
CA PRO A 87 -4.29 -0.78 4.17
C PRO A 87 -3.66 -0.23 2.90
N VAL A 88 -4.25 0.85 2.40
CA VAL A 88 -3.78 1.51 1.18
C VAL A 88 -3.48 2.97 1.46
N VAL A 89 -2.26 3.39 1.15
CA VAL A 89 -1.84 4.79 1.19
C VAL A 89 -1.79 5.28 -0.24
N VAL A 90 -2.61 6.28 -0.57
CA VAL A 90 -2.56 6.92 -1.88
C VAL A 90 -1.55 8.05 -1.83
N VAL A 91 -0.61 8.08 -2.78
CA VAL A 91 0.38 9.15 -2.91
C VAL A 91 0.25 9.69 -4.33
N SER A 92 -0.28 10.89 -4.48
CA SER A 92 -0.62 11.36 -5.81
C SER A 92 -0.44 12.88 -5.93
N ALA A 93 -0.16 13.33 -7.16
CA ALA A 93 -0.12 14.75 -7.44
C ALA A 93 -1.52 15.36 -7.59
N VAL A 94 -2.55 14.52 -7.70
CA VAL A 94 -3.93 14.98 -7.88
C VAL A 94 -4.54 15.20 -6.51
N THR A 95 -4.70 16.46 -6.11
CA THR A 95 -5.16 16.76 -4.75
C THR A 95 -6.66 17.03 -4.67
N GLU A 96 -7.31 17.37 -5.79
CA GLU A 96 -8.72 17.72 -5.78
C GLU A 96 -9.63 16.53 -5.51
N VAL A 97 -9.10 15.32 -5.61
CA VAL A 97 -9.91 14.11 -5.47
C VAL A 97 -9.68 13.39 -4.14
N ARG A 98 -9.08 14.09 -3.18
CA ARG A 98 -8.72 13.48 -1.91
C ARG A 98 -9.92 12.85 -1.20
N ASP A 99 -11.03 13.58 -1.14
CA ASP A 99 -12.21 13.08 -0.45
C ASP A 99 -12.79 11.87 -1.16
N GLN A 100 -12.82 11.89 -2.50
CA GLN A 100 -13.29 10.75 -3.27
C GLN A 100 -12.43 9.52 -3.01
N THR A 101 -11.12 9.71 -2.81
CA THR A 101 -10.22 8.60 -2.55
C THR A 101 -10.54 7.94 -1.22
N TYR A 102 -10.87 8.72 -0.20
CA TYR A 102 -11.28 8.17 1.09
C TYR A 102 -12.62 7.43 0.96
N TYR A 103 -13.57 7.99 0.21
CA TYR A 103 -14.83 7.29 -0.04
C TYR A 103 -14.61 5.99 -0.78
N ALA A 104 -13.62 5.94 -1.66
CA ALA A 104 -13.30 4.71 -2.39
C ALA A 104 -12.56 3.70 -1.54
N GLY A 105 -12.12 4.08 -0.33
CA GLY A 105 -11.58 3.14 0.62
C GLY A 105 -10.09 3.22 0.89
N CYS A 106 -9.42 4.32 0.56
CA CYS A 106 -8.02 4.45 0.96
C CYS A 106 -7.95 4.80 2.45
N ASP A 107 -6.85 4.41 3.07
CA ASP A 107 -6.65 4.64 4.50
C ASP A 107 -5.89 5.93 4.76
N ALA A 108 -5.14 6.40 3.79
CA ALA A 108 -4.41 7.66 3.91
C ALA A 108 -4.16 8.24 2.52
N TYR A 109 -4.07 9.55 2.45
CA TYR A 109 -3.81 10.26 1.20
C TYR A 109 -2.68 11.25 1.43
N LEU A 110 -1.61 11.12 0.64
CA LEU A 110 -0.47 12.02 0.71
C LEU A 110 -0.28 12.68 -0.65
N ALA A 111 -0.09 14.00 -0.63
CA ALA A 111 0.09 14.76 -1.87
C ALA A 111 1.55 14.75 -2.29
N LYS A 112 1.81 14.60 -3.60
CA LYS A 112 3.15 14.76 -4.14
C LYS A 112 3.47 16.25 -4.29
N PRO A 113 4.71 16.65 -4.07
CA PRO A 113 5.85 15.82 -3.71
C PRO A 113 5.76 15.35 -2.26
N CYS A 114 5.99 14.08 -2.05
CA CYS A 114 5.90 13.48 -0.72
C CYS A 114 7.26 12.89 -0.35
N PRO A 115 7.93 13.43 0.66
CA PRO A 115 9.20 12.85 1.08
C PRO A 115 9.02 11.40 1.54
N PRO A 116 9.97 10.52 1.26
CA PRO A 116 9.80 9.12 1.64
C PRO A 116 9.68 8.92 3.16
N GLU A 117 10.24 9.84 3.96
CA GLU A 117 10.10 9.79 5.40
C GLU A 117 8.64 9.92 5.83
N VAL A 118 7.90 10.80 5.15
CA VAL A 118 6.49 11.02 5.45
C VAL A 118 5.67 9.78 5.09
N LEU A 119 5.96 9.19 3.95
CA LEU A 119 5.31 7.95 3.56
C LEU A 119 5.59 6.85 4.57
N TYR A 120 6.84 6.73 5.00
CA TYR A 120 7.22 5.70 5.97
C TYR A 120 6.47 5.85 7.30
N LEU A 121 6.36 7.09 7.79
CA LEU A 121 5.64 7.33 9.05
C LEU A 121 4.18 6.97 8.92
N GLN A 122 3.57 7.25 7.78
CA GLN A 122 2.17 6.90 7.55
C GLN A 122 2.00 5.39 7.48
N ILE A 123 2.91 4.70 6.80
CA ILE A 123 2.88 3.25 6.71
C ILE A 123 2.99 2.63 8.11
N ARG A 124 3.90 3.14 8.92
CA ARG A 124 4.07 2.63 10.29
C ARG A 124 2.79 2.80 11.11
N ALA A 125 2.16 3.96 10.98
CA ALA A 125 0.93 4.23 11.72
C ALA A 125 -0.17 3.24 11.33
N LEU A 126 -0.30 2.96 10.03
CA LEU A 126 -1.33 2.04 9.56
C LEU A 126 -1.04 0.61 10.00
N LEU A 127 0.21 0.19 9.94
CA LEU A 127 0.57 -1.16 10.37
C LEU A 127 0.35 -1.34 11.87
N ARG A 128 0.61 -0.29 12.66
CA ARG A 128 0.36 -0.33 14.09
C ARG A 128 -1.12 -0.44 14.38
N CYS A 129 -1.96 0.30 13.66
CA CYS A 129 -3.40 0.22 13.83
C CYS A 129 -3.93 -1.16 13.49
N GLN A 130 -3.41 -1.79 12.45
CA GLN A 130 -3.81 -3.14 12.09
C GLN A 130 -3.44 -4.14 13.18
N ALA A 131 -2.26 -4.01 13.74
CA ALA A 131 -1.81 -4.90 14.80
C ALA A 131 -2.67 -4.74 16.05
N GLU A 132 -3.03 -3.51 16.39
CA GLU A 132 -3.88 -3.25 17.56
C GLU A 132 -5.28 -3.80 17.35
N ALA A 133 -5.84 -3.63 16.15
CA ALA A 133 -7.16 -4.16 15.85
C ALA A 133 -7.18 -5.68 15.96
N ALA A 134 -6.13 -6.33 15.45
CA ALA A 134 -6.04 -7.78 15.54
C ALA A 134 -5.96 -8.26 16.99
N ARG A 135 -5.19 -7.54 17.83
CA ARG A 135 -5.09 -7.90 19.24
C ARG A 135 -6.42 -7.72 19.96
N ASN A 136 -7.13 -6.63 19.66
CA ASN A 136 -8.42 -6.38 20.30
C ASN A 136 -9.44 -7.43 19.91
N GLU A 137 -9.46 -7.85 18.65
CA GLU A 137 -10.34 -8.92 18.21
C GLU A 137 -10.02 -10.22 18.92
N ALA A 138 -8.74 -10.51 19.09
CA ALA A 138 -8.33 -11.74 19.74
C ALA A 138 -8.70 -11.76 21.23
N SER A 139 -8.88 -10.59 21.83
CA SER A 139 -9.22 -10.50 23.24
C SER A 139 -10.70 -10.69 23.51
N LEU A 140 -11.52 -10.68 22.50
CA LEU A 140 -12.94 -10.88 22.67
C LEU A 140 -13.25 -12.37 22.71
#